data_52d9464f52f8edf5bbeb3aa2d9aa3ce8
#
_entry.id   52d9464f52f8edf5bbeb3aa2d9aa3ce8
#
_cell.length_a   1.000
_cell.length_b   1.000
_cell.length_c   1.000
_cell.angle_alpha   90.00
_cell.angle_beta   90.00
_cell.angle_gamma   90.00
#
_symmetry.space_group_name_H-M   'P 1'
#
loop_
_entity.id
_entity.type
_entity.pdbx_description
1 polymer ?
#
loop_
_entity_poly.entity_id
_entity_poly.type
_entity_poly.pdbx_seq_one_letter_code
_entity_poly.pdbx_strand_id
1 'polypeptide(L)'
;VLAVNTLGVLYIVENGETVQSMADLKGQTIVAAGKGSTPEYALRYLLTENGIDPDKDVTIDWKSEHSECVAALASGQASIALLPQPFVTVAQNKIEGLRMALDLTAEWDKLDNGSGLITGVIVARRDVVEANPGAVDSFLQNYAASVEWVNANNADAAQLIAEYGIIEAAPVAEMVLPYCNIVCITGSEMKDKLSGYLQVL
;
A
#
# COMPACT_ATOMS: atom_id res chain seq x y z
N VAL A 1 19.91 0.31 -3.90
CA VAL A 1 18.58 0.77 -4.30
C VAL A 1 18.75 1.84 -5.37
N LEU A 2 17.95 1.78 -6.44
CA LEU A 2 17.96 2.74 -7.54
C LEU A 2 16.79 3.71 -7.44
N ALA A 3 15.61 3.22 -7.06
CA ALA A 3 14.41 4.03 -6.89
C ALA A 3 13.45 3.36 -5.89
N VAL A 4 12.59 4.17 -5.26
CA VAL A 4 11.33 3.71 -4.69
C VAL A 4 10.33 3.71 -5.85
N ASN A 5 9.66 2.58 -6.06
CA ASN A 5 8.72 2.40 -7.15
C ASN A 5 7.25 2.29 -6.69
N THR A 6 7.01 2.03 -5.41
CA THR A 6 5.67 1.90 -4.85
C THR A 6 5.69 2.38 -3.40
N LEU A 7 4.83 3.33 -3.10
CA LEU A 7 4.53 3.73 -1.71
C LEU A 7 3.56 2.73 -1.07
N GLY A 8 2.94 3.11 0.05
CA GLY A 8 1.98 2.23 0.71
C GLY A 8 0.75 1.95 -0.16
N VAL A 9 0.26 0.72 -0.08
CA VAL A 9 -0.96 0.26 -0.73
C VAL A 9 -1.92 -0.36 0.27
N LEU A 10 -1.79 0.02 1.54
CA LEU A 10 -2.54 -0.53 2.67
C LEU A 10 -3.67 0.41 3.07
N TYR A 11 -4.85 -0.15 3.30
CA TYR A 11 -6.06 0.58 3.63
C TYR A 11 -6.80 -0.09 4.78
N ILE A 12 -7.36 0.71 5.68
CA ILE A 12 -8.44 0.23 6.55
C ILE A 12 -9.72 0.33 5.74
N VAL A 13 -10.38 -0.80 5.56
CA VAL A 13 -11.73 -0.87 4.97
C VAL A 13 -12.76 -1.16 6.04
N GLU A 14 -13.94 -0.62 5.88
CA GLU A 14 -15.04 -0.77 6.82
C GLU A 14 -16.37 -1.01 6.10
N ASN A 15 -17.12 -2.00 6.58
CA ASN A 15 -18.53 -2.13 6.27
C ASN A 15 -19.34 -1.45 7.40
N GLY A 16 -19.48 -0.14 7.29
CA GLY A 16 -20.02 0.76 8.31
C GLY A 16 -19.52 2.19 8.13
N GLU A 17 -19.79 3.06 9.11
CA GLU A 17 -19.44 4.48 9.07
C GLU A 17 -18.80 4.98 10.39
N THR A 18 -18.20 4.07 11.17
CA THR A 18 -17.68 4.40 12.50
C THR A 18 -16.24 4.89 12.47
N VAL A 19 -15.43 4.46 11.51
CA VAL A 19 -14.02 4.83 11.39
C VAL A 19 -13.87 6.04 10.48
N GLN A 20 -13.55 7.20 11.03
CA GLN A 20 -13.27 8.45 10.31
C GLN A 20 -11.81 8.91 10.50
N SER A 21 -11.11 8.36 11.50
CA SER A 21 -9.73 8.66 11.84
C SER A 21 -9.05 7.46 12.49
N MET A 22 -7.73 7.50 12.65
CA MET A 22 -6.99 6.47 13.38
C MET A 22 -7.51 6.32 14.82
N ALA A 23 -7.94 7.39 15.46
CA ALA A 23 -8.46 7.36 16.84
C ALA A 23 -9.70 6.48 17.00
N ASP A 24 -10.52 6.35 15.96
CA ASP A 24 -11.75 5.56 15.99
C ASP A 24 -11.49 4.05 15.97
N LEU A 25 -10.25 3.64 15.71
CA LEU A 25 -9.83 2.24 15.80
C LEU A 25 -9.71 1.74 17.25
N LYS A 26 -9.67 2.64 18.23
CA LYS A 26 -9.60 2.25 19.64
C LYS A 26 -10.83 1.45 20.07
N GLY A 27 -10.58 0.28 20.66
CA GLY A 27 -11.64 -0.67 21.06
C GLY A 27 -12.17 -1.54 19.93
N GLN A 28 -11.69 -1.36 18.69
CA GLN A 28 -12.15 -2.13 17.54
C GLN A 28 -11.40 -3.45 17.36
N THR A 29 -12.03 -4.35 16.62
CA THR A 29 -11.38 -5.55 16.08
C THR A 29 -11.08 -5.35 14.60
N ILE A 30 -9.82 -5.49 14.22
CA ILE A 30 -9.31 -5.32 12.87
C ILE A 30 -8.85 -6.69 12.37
N VAL A 31 -9.47 -7.20 11.31
CA VAL A 31 -8.98 -8.41 10.65
C VAL A 31 -7.86 -8.05 9.68
N ALA A 32 -6.73 -8.73 9.77
CA ALA A 32 -5.55 -8.41 8.97
C ALA A 32 -4.81 -9.67 8.54
N ALA A 33 -3.97 -9.57 7.51
CA ALA A 33 -2.99 -10.58 7.13
C ALA A 33 -1.60 -9.94 6.95
N GLY A 34 -0.57 -10.79 6.87
CA GLY A 34 0.80 -10.31 6.75
C GLY A 34 1.49 -10.04 8.07
N LYS A 35 1.18 -10.85 9.10
CA LYS A 35 1.89 -10.84 10.38
C LYS A 35 3.39 -11.10 10.16
N GLY A 36 4.26 -10.33 10.80
CA GLY A 36 5.72 -10.38 10.64
C GLY A 36 6.23 -9.65 9.39
N SER A 37 5.39 -8.85 8.73
CA SER A 37 5.76 -8.10 7.53
C SER A 37 5.18 -6.68 7.54
N THR A 38 5.36 -5.93 6.45
CA THR A 38 4.95 -4.52 6.33
C THR A 38 3.54 -4.21 6.86
N PRO A 39 2.48 -5.00 6.58
CA PRO A 39 1.15 -4.70 7.11
C PRO A 39 1.09 -4.62 8.63
N GLU A 40 1.74 -5.54 9.33
CA GLU A 40 1.78 -5.50 10.79
C GLU A 40 2.55 -4.29 11.30
N TYR A 41 3.77 -4.08 10.81
CA TYR A 41 4.62 -3.00 11.31
C TYR A 41 4.02 -1.63 11.02
N ALA A 42 3.47 -1.42 9.83
CA ALA A 42 2.82 -0.17 9.46
C ALA A 42 1.59 0.13 10.32
N LEU A 43 0.69 -0.85 10.51
CA LEU A 43 -0.48 -0.69 11.35
C LEU A 43 -0.10 -0.39 12.81
N ARG A 44 0.79 -1.18 13.38
CA ARG A 44 1.23 -1.01 14.79
C ARG A 44 1.90 0.34 15.01
N TYR A 45 2.75 0.75 14.08
CA TYR A 45 3.40 2.06 14.14
C TYR A 45 2.39 3.20 14.11
N LEU A 46 1.48 3.19 13.13
CA LEU A 46 0.45 4.23 13.03
C LEU A 46 -0.49 4.26 14.24
N LEU A 47 -0.86 3.11 14.79
CA LEU A 47 -1.63 3.06 16.04
C LEU A 47 -0.86 3.74 17.18
N THR A 48 0.42 3.38 17.35
CA THR A 48 1.28 3.95 18.42
C THR A 48 1.43 5.46 18.29
N GLU A 49 1.72 5.96 17.09
CA GLU A 49 1.88 7.40 16.83
C GLU A 49 0.56 8.18 17.06
N ASN A 50 -0.57 7.51 17.00
CA ASN A 50 -1.89 8.09 17.34
C ASN A 50 -2.31 7.81 18.78
N GLY A 51 -1.39 7.38 19.66
CA GLY A 51 -1.65 7.16 21.08
C GLY A 51 -2.52 5.94 21.42
N ILE A 52 -2.55 4.97 20.51
CA ILE A 52 -3.30 3.71 20.65
C ILE A 52 -2.28 2.58 20.88
N ASP A 53 -2.37 1.89 22.01
CA ASP A 53 -1.54 0.70 22.30
C ASP A 53 -2.05 -0.48 21.45
N PRO A 54 -1.27 -0.95 20.44
CA PRO A 54 -1.74 -2.02 19.54
C PRO A 54 -1.93 -3.38 20.22
N ASP A 55 -1.47 -3.54 21.45
CA ASP A 55 -1.60 -4.79 22.21
C ASP A 55 -2.72 -4.74 23.27
N LYS A 56 -3.29 -3.55 23.54
CA LYS A 56 -4.31 -3.35 24.59
C LYS A 56 -5.56 -2.64 24.11
N ASP A 57 -5.38 -1.65 23.24
CA ASP A 57 -6.46 -0.74 22.85
C ASP A 57 -7.21 -1.21 21.60
N VAL A 58 -6.67 -2.19 20.86
CA VAL A 58 -7.31 -2.80 19.67
C VAL A 58 -7.13 -4.31 19.72
N THR A 59 -7.98 -5.03 19.01
CA THR A 59 -7.78 -6.46 18.74
C THR A 59 -7.41 -6.63 17.27
N ILE A 60 -6.24 -7.18 16.98
CA ILE A 60 -5.84 -7.49 15.60
C ILE A 60 -5.97 -9.00 15.40
N ASP A 61 -6.96 -9.40 14.61
CA ASP A 61 -7.23 -10.81 14.26
C ASP A 61 -6.45 -11.18 13.00
N TRP A 62 -5.30 -11.82 13.19
CA TRP A 62 -4.40 -12.19 12.11
C TRP A 62 -4.87 -13.43 11.37
N LYS A 63 -5.09 -13.29 10.06
CA LYS A 63 -5.36 -14.38 9.13
C LYS A 63 -4.09 -14.75 8.37
N SER A 64 -4.10 -15.94 7.76
CA SER A 64 -2.98 -16.42 6.93
C SER A 64 -2.90 -15.63 5.61
N GLU A 65 -4.05 -15.33 5.01
CA GLU A 65 -4.16 -14.73 3.68
C GLU A 65 -5.14 -13.55 3.65
N HIS A 66 -4.91 -12.58 2.75
CA HIS A 66 -5.84 -11.45 2.56
C HIS A 66 -7.22 -11.89 2.09
N SER A 67 -7.31 -12.98 1.34
CA SER A 67 -8.59 -13.57 0.91
C SER A 67 -9.47 -14.02 2.07
N GLU A 68 -8.88 -14.45 3.19
CA GLU A 68 -9.61 -14.80 4.41
C GLU A 68 -10.17 -13.56 5.11
N CYS A 69 -9.45 -12.44 5.07
CA CYS A 69 -9.96 -11.15 5.56
C CYS A 69 -11.17 -10.69 4.73
N VAL A 70 -11.11 -10.81 3.40
CA VAL A 70 -12.26 -10.52 2.52
C VAL A 70 -13.44 -11.43 2.83
N ALA A 71 -13.20 -12.72 3.07
CA ALA A 71 -14.26 -13.68 3.43
C ALA A 71 -14.90 -13.33 4.79
N ALA A 72 -14.11 -12.91 5.78
CA ALA A 72 -14.62 -12.49 7.08
C ALA A 72 -15.51 -11.24 6.99
N LEU A 73 -15.11 -10.24 6.16
CA LEU A 73 -15.96 -9.09 5.85
C LEU A 73 -17.26 -9.50 5.14
N ALA A 74 -17.17 -10.33 4.11
CA ALA A 74 -18.32 -10.75 3.31
C ALA A 74 -19.35 -11.58 4.10
N SER A 75 -18.88 -12.35 5.09
CA SER A 75 -19.74 -13.13 5.97
C SER A 75 -20.31 -12.35 7.15
N GLY A 76 -19.90 -11.09 7.35
CA GLY A 76 -20.29 -10.27 8.51
C GLY A 76 -19.62 -10.69 9.82
N GLN A 77 -18.59 -11.55 9.77
CA GLN A 77 -17.79 -11.90 10.95
C GLN A 77 -16.86 -10.76 11.39
N ALA A 78 -16.52 -9.87 10.46
CA ALA A 78 -15.77 -8.66 10.71
C ALA A 78 -16.43 -7.47 10.01
N SER A 79 -16.30 -6.27 10.60
CA SER A 79 -16.71 -5.01 9.98
C SER A 79 -15.53 -4.17 9.52
N ILE A 80 -14.34 -4.39 10.07
CA ILE A 80 -13.12 -3.62 9.79
C ILE A 80 -11.99 -4.60 9.40
N ALA A 81 -11.28 -4.28 8.32
CA ALA A 81 -10.09 -5.03 7.93
C ALA A 81 -8.97 -4.13 7.42
N LEU A 82 -7.74 -4.60 7.57
CA LEU A 82 -6.57 -4.07 6.88
C LEU A 82 -6.34 -4.89 5.60
N LEU A 83 -6.45 -4.23 4.45
CA LEU A 83 -6.26 -4.86 3.15
C LEU A 83 -5.31 -4.04 2.26
N PRO A 84 -4.46 -4.70 1.46
CA PRO A 84 -3.75 -4.05 0.37
C PRO A 84 -4.61 -3.99 -0.90
N GLN A 85 -4.25 -3.10 -1.84
CA GLN A 85 -4.67 -3.29 -3.23
C GLN A 85 -3.96 -4.53 -3.83
N PRO A 86 -4.64 -5.31 -4.69
CA PRO A 86 -6.01 -5.10 -5.23
C PRO A 86 -7.14 -5.69 -4.37
N PHE A 87 -6.86 -6.25 -3.19
CA PHE A 87 -7.88 -6.91 -2.35
C PHE A 87 -8.97 -5.95 -1.87
N VAL A 88 -8.66 -4.66 -1.67
CA VAL A 88 -9.67 -3.64 -1.37
C VAL A 88 -10.72 -3.58 -2.49
N THR A 89 -10.29 -3.44 -3.74
CA THR A 89 -11.20 -3.38 -4.89
C THR A 89 -12.00 -4.68 -5.05
N VAL A 90 -11.35 -5.83 -4.86
CA VAL A 90 -12.03 -7.15 -4.88
C VAL A 90 -13.11 -7.23 -3.79
N ALA A 91 -12.82 -6.73 -2.59
CA ALA A 91 -13.77 -6.71 -1.49
C ALA A 91 -14.95 -5.76 -1.77
N GLN A 92 -14.68 -4.54 -2.26
CA GLN A 92 -15.71 -3.56 -2.62
C GLN A 92 -16.66 -4.06 -3.72
N ASN A 93 -16.15 -4.82 -4.69
CA ASN A 93 -16.98 -5.44 -5.72
C ASN A 93 -17.89 -6.56 -5.20
N LYS A 94 -17.56 -7.13 -4.03
CA LYS A 94 -18.33 -8.25 -3.43
C LYS A 94 -19.26 -7.81 -2.31
N ILE A 95 -18.96 -6.70 -1.64
CA ILE A 95 -19.61 -6.28 -0.41
C ILE A 95 -20.18 -4.87 -0.64
N GLU A 96 -21.49 -4.79 -0.74
CA GLU A 96 -22.19 -3.52 -0.90
C GLU A 96 -21.94 -2.64 0.35
N GLY A 97 -21.62 -1.37 0.12
CA GLY A 97 -21.37 -0.40 1.19
C GLY A 97 -19.97 -0.47 1.83
N LEU A 98 -19.11 -1.41 1.41
CA LEU A 98 -17.73 -1.45 1.89
C LEU A 98 -16.96 -0.22 1.40
N ARG A 99 -16.41 0.56 2.32
CA ARG A 99 -15.63 1.76 2.00
C ARG A 99 -14.17 1.63 2.41
N MET A 100 -13.30 2.36 1.74
CA MET A 100 -11.96 2.67 2.24
C MET A 100 -12.12 3.75 3.32
N ALA A 101 -11.96 3.36 4.59
CA ALA A 101 -12.11 4.26 5.72
C ALA A 101 -10.85 5.11 5.92
N LEU A 102 -9.66 4.48 5.86
CA LEU A 102 -8.37 5.15 5.99
C LEU A 102 -7.38 4.65 4.95
N ASP A 103 -6.63 5.57 4.37
CA ASP A 103 -5.43 5.30 3.58
C ASP A 103 -4.20 5.40 4.49
N LEU A 104 -3.52 4.27 4.74
CA LEU A 104 -2.38 4.26 5.67
C LEU A 104 -1.18 5.05 5.14
N THR A 105 -1.07 5.27 3.84
CA THR A 105 -0.04 6.15 3.28
C THR A 105 -0.33 7.60 3.66
N ALA A 106 -1.58 8.05 3.48
CA ALA A 106 -2.00 9.38 3.89
C ALA A 106 -1.89 9.59 5.42
N GLU A 107 -2.21 8.57 6.22
CA GLU A 107 -2.04 8.64 7.68
C GLU A 107 -0.55 8.70 8.08
N TRP A 108 0.31 8.00 7.35
CA TRP A 108 1.76 8.07 7.56
C TRP A 108 2.33 9.45 7.23
N ASP A 109 1.91 10.03 6.10
CA ASP A 109 2.37 11.35 5.66
C ASP A 109 1.98 12.47 6.64
N LYS A 110 0.86 12.32 7.38
CA LYS A 110 0.44 13.25 8.45
C LYS A 110 1.43 13.32 9.62
N LEU A 111 2.25 12.31 9.82
CA LEU A 111 3.26 12.30 10.90
C LEU A 111 4.40 13.28 10.64
N ASP A 112 4.60 13.72 9.39
CA ASP A 112 5.58 14.71 8.94
C ASP A 112 7.01 14.47 9.52
N ASN A 113 7.41 13.22 9.56
CA ASN A 113 8.68 12.77 10.15
C ASN A 113 9.79 12.54 9.12
N GLY A 114 9.59 12.98 7.88
CA GLY A 114 10.53 12.83 6.76
C GLY A 114 10.61 11.41 6.17
N SER A 115 9.90 10.44 6.75
CA SER A 115 9.82 9.08 6.21
C SER A 115 8.60 8.92 5.28
N GLY A 116 8.46 7.75 4.65
CA GLY A 116 7.28 7.39 3.87
C GLY A 116 6.96 5.92 4.06
N LEU A 117 5.70 5.55 3.96
CA LEU A 117 5.30 4.15 3.89
C LEU A 117 5.71 3.60 2.52
N ILE A 118 6.71 2.72 2.49
CA ILE A 118 7.31 2.18 1.26
C ILE A 118 7.04 0.69 1.18
N THR A 119 6.52 0.23 0.04
CA THR A 119 6.25 -1.19 -0.20
C THR A 119 7.07 -1.77 -1.35
N GLY A 120 7.62 -0.94 -2.23
CA GLY A 120 8.40 -1.41 -3.36
C GLY A 120 9.62 -0.55 -3.67
N VAL A 121 10.71 -1.22 -4.06
CA VAL A 121 11.95 -0.58 -4.50
C VAL A 121 12.56 -1.29 -5.71
N ILE A 122 13.27 -0.53 -6.54
CA ILE A 122 14.09 -1.07 -7.61
C ILE A 122 15.50 -1.24 -7.08
N VAL A 123 16.03 -2.45 -7.21
CA VAL A 123 17.41 -2.75 -6.81
C VAL A 123 18.23 -3.26 -8.00
N ALA A 124 19.52 -2.96 -7.99
CA ALA A 124 20.49 -3.55 -8.92
C ALA A 124 21.75 -3.97 -8.16
N ARG A 125 22.46 -4.94 -8.71
CA ARG A 125 23.77 -5.34 -8.18
C ARG A 125 24.76 -4.19 -8.39
N ARG A 126 25.62 -3.98 -7.41
CA ARG A 126 26.60 -2.89 -7.41
C ARG A 126 27.55 -2.97 -8.61
N ASP A 127 28.07 -4.17 -8.90
CA ASP A 127 28.98 -4.40 -10.03
C ASP A 127 28.35 -4.06 -11.39
N VAL A 128 27.05 -4.29 -11.55
CA VAL A 128 26.29 -3.93 -12.76
C VAL A 128 26.17 -2.40 -12.88
N VAL A 129 25.85 -1.72 -11.78
CA VAL A 129 25.72 -0.26 -11.76
C VAL A 129 27.05 0.42 -12.06
N GLU A 130 28.13 -0.05 -11.45
CA GLU A 130 29.48 0.51 -11.64
C GLU A 130 30.02 0.26 -13.07
N ALA A 131 29.69 -0.90 -13.66
CA ALA A 131 30.11 -1.22 -15.01
C ALA A 131 29.29 -0.51 -16.11
N ASN A 132 28.05 -0.11 -15.82
CA ASN A 132 27.11 0.39 -16.82
C ASN A 132 26.31 1.63 -16.35
N PRO A 133 26.97 2.70 -15.87
CA PRO A 133 26.24 3.84 -15.29
C PRO A 133 25.27 4.50 -16.28
N GLY A 134 25.67 4.66 -17.55
CA GLY A 134 24.81 5.24 -18.57
C GLY A 134 23.55 4.41 -18.89
N ALA A 135 23.64 3.09 -18.78
CA ALA A 135 22.46 2.22 -18.95
C ALA A 135 21.50 2.35 -17.74
N VAL A 136 22.04 2.50 -16.53
CA VAL A 136 21.24 2.75 -15.31
C VAL A 136 20.52 4.09 -15.40
N ASP A 137 21.20 5.14 -15.83
CA ASP A 137 20.60 6.47 -16.02
C ASP A 137 19.48 6.43 -17.05
N SER A 138 19.72 5.78 -18.20
CA SER A 138 18.71 5.61 -19.25
C SER A 138 17.51 4.80 -18.77
N PHE A 139 17.74 3.75 -17.97
CA PHE A 139 16.69 2.95 -17.37
C PHE A 139 15.82 3.80 -16.45
N LEU A 140 16.42 4.58 -15.54
CA LEU A 140 15.68 5.43 -14.59
C LEU A 140 14.87 6.51 -15.29
N GLN A 141 15.41 7.13 -16.34
CA GLN A 141 14.68 8.11 -17.15
C GLN A 141 13.46 7.49 -17.85
N ASN A 142 13.63 6.32 -18.48
CA ASN A 142 12.53 5.60 -19.13
C ASN A 142 11.49 5.11 -18.13
N TYR A 143 11.94 4.65 -16.96
CA TYR A 143 11.06 4.23 -15.89
C TYR A 143 10.22 5.40 -15.36
N ALA A 144 10.83 6.55 -15.09
CA ALA A 144 10.11 7.76 -14.67
C ALA A 144 9.05 8.17 -15.69
N ALA A 145 9.41 8.20 -16.99
CA ALA A 145 8.46 8.51 -18.05
C ALA A 145 7.30 7.50 -18.11
N SER A 146 7.57 6.21 -17.90
CA SER A 146 6.54 5.16 -17.85
C SER A 146 5.60 5.36 -16.66
N VAL A 147 6.12 5.72 -15.48
CA VAL A 147 5.31 6.01 -14.29
C VAL A 147 4.40 7.23 -14.52
N GLU A 148 4.94 8.31 -15.08
CA GLU A 148 4.16 9.50 -15.42
C GLU A 148 3.05 9.16 -16.42
N TRP A 149 3.37 8.37 -17.44
CA TRP A 149 2.39 7.96 -18.44
C TRP A 149 1.27 7.09 -17.84
N VAL A 150 1.61 6.08 -17.03
CA VAL A 150 0.61 5.21 -16.37
C VAL A 150 -0.33 6.02 -15.50
N ASN A 151 0.21 6.93 -14.68
CA ASN A 151 -0.59 7.75 -13.77
C ASN A 151 -1.48 8.77 -14.50
N ALA A 152 -1.07 9.20 -15.70
CA ALA A 152 -1.85 10.13 -16.51
C ALA A 152 -2.86 9.44 -17.45
N ASN A 153 -2.69 8.14 -17.74
CA ASN A 153 -3.45 7.42 -18.76
C ASN A 153 -3.97 6.07 -18.22
N ASN A 154 -4.67 6.09 -17.09
CA ASN A 154 -5.10 4.87 -16.39
C ASN A 154 -5.90 3.89 -17.25
N ALA A 155 -6.79 4.39 -18.14
CA ALA A 155 -7.59 3.55 -19.01
C ALA A 155 -6.73 2.78 -20.03
N ASP A 156 -5.79 3.46 -20.68
CA ASP A 156 -4.89 2.83 -21.66
C ASP A 156 -3.89 1.89 -20.96
N ALA A 157 -3.38 2.31 -19.79
CA ALA A 157 -2.51 1.48 -18.97
C ALA A 157 -3.21 0.19 -18.53
N ALA A 158 -4.50 0.27 -18.17
CA ALA A 158 -5.29 -0.90 -17.77
C ALA A 158 -5.44 -1.92 -18.92
N GLN A 159 -5.56 -1.46 -20.17
CA GLN A 159 -5.58 -2.35 -21.33
C GLN A 159 -4.25 -3.11 -21.49
N LEU A 160 -3.12 -2.41 -21.37
CA LEU A 160 -1.80 -3.03 -21.42
C LEU A 160 -1.59 -4.03 -20.27
N ILE A 161 -2.02 -3.67 -19.05
CA ILE A 161 -1.95 -4.53 -17.86
C ILE A 161 -2.71 -5.84 -18.09
N ALA A 162 -3.88 -5.77 -18.72
CA ALA A 162 -4.66 -6.95 -19.06
C ALA A 162 -4.02 -7.74 -20.22
N GLU A 163 -3.52 -7.06 -21.26
CA GLU A 163 -2.83 -7.70 -22.39
C GLU A 163 -1.59 -8.48 -21.94
N TYR A 164 -0.81 -7.91 -21.00
CA TYR A 164 0.36 -8.58 -20.42
C TYR A 164 0.02 -9.59 -19.31
N GLY A 165 -1.26 -9.78 -18.99
CA GLY A 165 -1.70 -10.76 -17.98
C GLY A 165 -1.30 -10.42 -16.54
N ILE A 166 -1.05 -9.15 -16.24
CA ILE A 166 -0.71 -8.69 -14.88
C ILE A 166 -1.99 -8.70 -14.02
N ILE A 167 -3.07 -8.16 -14.54
CA ILE A 167 -4.44 -8.27 -14.00
C ILE A 167 -5.32 -8.70 -15.16
N GLU A 168 -6.10 -9.77 -15.00
CA GLU A 168 -6.85 -10.39 -16.10
C GLU A 168 -7.92 -9.46 -16.72
N ALA A 169 -8.50 -8.56 -15.91
CA ALA A 169 -9.62 -7.71 -16.34
C ALA A 169 -9.20 -6.23 -16.36
N ALA A 170 -9.15 -5.61 -17.53
CA ALA A 170 -8.82 -4.20 -17.71
C ALA A 170 -9.69 -3.26 -16.84
N PRO A 171 -11.03 -3.44 -16.71
CA PRO A 171 -11.83 -2.59 -15.83
C PRO A 171 -11.39 -2.65 -14.35
N VAL A 172 -10.92 -3.81 -13.87
CA VAL A 172 -10.39 -3.96 -12.52
C VAL A 172 -9.06 -3.23 -12.40
N ALA A 173 -8.16 -3.38 -13.38
CA ALA A 173 -6.89 -2.67 -13.42
C ALA A 173 -7.10 -1.14 -13.41
N GLU A 174 -8.02 -0.61 -14.19
CA GLU A 174 -8.34 0.81 -14.24
C GLU A 174 -8.84 1.33 -12.89
N MET A 175 -9.70 0.60 -12.21
CA MET A 175 -10.19 0.96 -10.86
C MET A 175 -9.10 0.95 -9.80
N VAL A 176 -8.12 0.05 -9.91
CA VAL A 176 -7.06 -0.14 -8.90
C VAL A 176 -5.91 0.85 -9.07
N LEU A 177 -5.55 1.20 -10.31
CA LEU A 177 -4.36 2.00 -10.63
C LEU A 177 -4.21 3.29 -9.81
N PRO A 178 -5.27 4.12 -9.59
CA PRO A 178 -5.16 5.32 -8.79
C PRO A 178 -4.75 5.09 -7.32
N TYR A 179 -4.92 3.86 -6.84
CA TYR A 179 -4.65 3.47 -5.45
C TYR A 179 -3.40 2.60 -5.29
N CYS A 180 -2.66 2.37 -6.40
CA CYS A 180 -1.44 1.57 -6.37
C CYS A 180 -0.20 2.37 -5.96
N ASN A 181 -0.30 3.69 -5.81
CA ASN A 181 0.80 4.58 -5.41
C ASN A 181 2.10 4.31 -6.18
N ILE A 182 1.98 4.16 -7.50
CA ILE A 182 3.12 3.90 -8.41
C ILE A 182 3.92 5.20 -8.56
N VAL A 183 5.19 5.15 -8.19
CA VAL A 183 6.08 6.32 -8.15
C VAL A 183 7.45 6.00 -8.74
N CYS A 184 8.23 7.05 -9.00
CA CYS A 184 9.65 6.98 -9.29
C CYS A 184 10.38 8.00 -8.43
N ILE A 185 10.73 7.63 -7.20
CA ILE A 185 11.46 8.51 -6.27
C ILE A 185 12.92 8.06 -6.24
N THR A 186 13.83 8.98 -6.53
CA THR A 186 15.28 8.73 -6.63
C THR A 186 16.08 9.76 -5.81
N GLY A 187 17.41 9.61 -5.77
CA GLY A 187 18.31 10.60 -5.17
C GLY A 187 18.15 10.78 -3.66
N SER A 188 18.24 12.04 -3.21
CA SER A 188 18.15 12.39 -1.80
C SER A 188 16.78 12.11 -1.20
N GLU A 189 15.71 12.42 -1.91
CA GLU A 189 14.34 12.15 -1.44
C GLU A 189 14.12 10.67 -1.16
N MET A 190 14.54 9.79 -2.08
CA MET A 190 14.51 8.33 -1.86
C MET A 190 15.29 7.95 -0.61
N LYS A 191 16.50 8.50 -0.46
CA LYS A 191 17.37 8.16 0.67
C LYS A 191 16.72 8.53 2.00
N ASP A 192 16.16 9.72 2.10
CA ASP A 192 15.56 10.24 3.33
C ASP A 192 14.30 9.43 3.70
N LYS A 193 13.37 9.26 2.76
CA LYS A 193 12.16 8.47 2.97
C LYS A 193 12.47 7.02 3.34
N LEU A 194 13.38 6.37 2.62
CA LEU A 194 13.74 4.97 2.86
C LEU A 194 14.49 4.81 4.20
N SER A 195 15.41 5.73 4.54
CA SER A 195 16.13 5.67 5.82
C SER A 195 15.17 5.82 7.00
N GLY A 196 14.24 6.75 6.92
CA GLY A 196 13.20 6.92 7.95
C GLY A 196 12.30 5.69 8.08
N TYR A 197 11.85 5.13 6.95
CA TYR A 197 11.04 3.91 6.96
C TYR A 197 11.76 2.70 7.59
N LEU A 198 13.05 2.50 7.25
CA LEU A 198 13.85 1.41 7.82
C LEU A 198 14.11 1.58 9.33
N GLN A 199 14.10 2.81 9.86
CA GLN A 199 14.19 3.05 11.31
C GLN A 199 12.90 2.64 12.04
N VAL A 200 11.76 2.78 11.41
CA VAL A 200 10.48 2.33 11.96
C VAL A 200 10.40 0.80 12.02
N LEU A 201 10.88 0.12 10.99
CA LEU A 201 10.91 -1.34 10.93
C LEU A 201 11.89 -1.95 11.94
#